data_6add74fd2884b96e5e4c2d6da5ad996c
#
_entry.id   6add74fd2884b96e5e4c2d6da5ad996c
#
_cell.length_a   1.000
_cell.length_b   1.000
_cell.length_c   1.000
_cell.angle_alpha   90.00
_cell.angle_beta   90.00
_cell.angle_gamma   90.00
#
_symmetry.space_group_name_H-M   'P 1'
#
loop_
_entity.id
_entity.type
_entity.pdbx_description
1 polymer ?
#
loop_
_entity_poly.entity_id
_entity_poly.type
_entity_poly.pdbx_seq_one_letter_code
_entity_poly.pdbx_strand_id
1 'polypeptide(L)'
;IAVGHKPTVDGLNLEAAGVDYDAKGLKTDNRLRTTNKRVYAAGDVAGGRQFTHVAGYHASILIRNILFKAPSKNKEHLAPRVTYCDPELAQIGLTEREAREQHGEVKIARWPFSQNDRAEAERDTQGLVKVITDNKGHVLGAGVVGRGAGDLLQPWVLAISSNLKI
;
A
#
# COMPACT_ATOMS: atom_id res chain seq x y z
N ILE A 1 -7.24 -20.76 9.68
CA ILE A 1 -7.81 -19.47 10.11
C ILE A 1 -6.72 -18.42 9.98
N ALA A 2 -6.97 -17.34 9.27
CA ALA A 2 -6.04 -16.24 9.03
C ALA A 2 -6.82 -14.92 9.22
N VAL A 3 -6.88 -14.44 10.46
CA VAL A 3 -7.72 -13.28 10.86
C VAL A 3 -6.89 -12.01 11.11
N GLY A 4 -5.66 -11.99 10.62
CA GLY A 4 -4.71 -10.89 10.83
C GLY A 4 -3.69 -11.17 11.93
N HIS A 5 -2.87 -10.18 12.24
CA HIS A 5 -1.85 -10.24 13.27
C HIS A 5 -1.75 -8.93 14.04
N LYS A 6 -1.16 -9.00 15.23
CA LYS A 6 -0.99 -7.88 16.13
C LYS A 6 0.51 -7.59 16.29
N PRO A 7 0.94 -6.31 16.31
CA PRO A 7 2.31 -5.96 16.65
C PRO A 7 2.70 -6.48 18.04
N THR A 8 3.87 -7.10 18.15
CA THR A 8 4.42 -7.52 19.44
C THR A 8 5.25 -6.39 20.02
N VAL A 9 4.73 -5.75 21.07
CA VAL A 9 5.39 -4.62 21.76
C VAL A 9 5.70 -4.95 23.23
N ASP A 10 5.22 -6.09 23.71
CA ASP A 10 5.40 -6.54 25.10
C ASP A 10 6.89 -6.79 25.39
N GLY A 11 7.32 -6.41 26.58
CA GLY A 11 8.70 -6.63 27.04
C GLY A 11 9.75 -5.64 26.51
N LEU A 12 9.35 -4.64 25.69
CA LEU A 12 10.27 -3.63 25.14
C LEU A 12 10.50 -2.44 26.08
N ASN A 13 9.81 -2.39 27.22
CA ASN A 13 9.89 -1.31 28.22
C ASN A 13 9.73 0.10 27.60
N LEU A 14 8.72 0.24 26.73
CA LEU A 14 8.50 1.43 25.89
C LEU A 14 8.20 2.67 26.71
N GLU A 15 7.50 2.51 27.84
CA GLU A 15 7.18 3.60 28.76
C GLU A 15 8.46 4.24 29.33
N ALA A 16 9.41 3.43 29.75
CA ALA A 16 10.70 3.91 30.25
C ALA A 16 11.53 4.58 29.15
N ALA A 17 11.33 4.18 27.91
CA ALA A 17 11.94 4.81 26.74
C ALA A 17 11.21 6.08 26.28
N GLY A 18 10.06 6.43 26.85
CA GLY A 18 9.22 7.56 26.44
C GLY A 18 8.62 7.38 25.05
N VAL A 19 8.24 6.14 24.70
CA VAL A 19 7.67 5.79 23.42
C VAL A 19 6.18 5.46 23.57
N ASP A 20 5.33 6.24 22.93
CA ASP A 20 3.90 5.99 22.89
C ASP A 20 3.54 4.88 21.91
N TYR A 21 2.59 4.05 22.31
CA TYR A 21 2.05 2.97 21.48
C TYR A 21 0.57 2.69 21.80
N ASP A 22 -0.08 1.96 20.94
CA ASP A 22 -1.44 1.47 21.15
C ASP A 22 -1.59 0.05 20.56
N ALA A 23 -2.82 -0.44 20.46
CA ALA A 23 -3.10 -1.77 19.92
C ALA A 23 -2.67 -1.96 18.43
N LYS A 24 -2.40 -0.86 17.72
CA LYS A 24 -1.95 -0.87 16.31
C LYS A 24 -0.43 -0.83 16.16
N GLY A 25 0.31 -0.54 17.24
CA GLY A 25 1.77 -0.45 17.25
C GLY A 25 2.29 0.87 17.84
N LEU A 26 3.56 1.17 17.58
CA LEU A 26 4.22 2.39 18.05
C LEU A 26 3.71 3.61 17.26
N LYS A 27 3.41 4.71 17.96
CA LYS A 27 3.03 5.97 17.32
C LYS A 27 4.25 6.62 16.67
N THR A 28 4.17 6.82 15.35
CA THR A 28 5.25 7.40 14.57
C THR A 28 4.79 8.64 13.78
N ASP A 29 5.76 9.52 13.50
CA ASP A 29 5.55 10.59 12.53
C ASP A 29 5.78 10.06 11.08
N ASN A 30 5.62 10.92 10.08
CA ASN A 30 5.82 10.56 8.68
C ASN A 30 7.29 10.27 8.29
N ARG A 31 8.23 10.37 9.23
CA ARG A 31 9.63 9.96 9.09
C ARG A 31 9.94 8.70 9.89
N LEU A 32 8.89 8.03 10.39
CA LEU A 32 8.98 6.82 11.21
C LEU A 32 9.68 7.02 12.55
N ARG A 33 9.71 8.27 13.07
CA ARG A 33 10.22 8.57 14.40
C ARG A 33 9.09 8.43 15.41
N THR A 34 9.37 7.83 16.53
CA THR A 34 8.42 7.74 17.65
C THR A 34 8.32 9.07 18.41
N THR A 35 7.55 9.09 19.49
CA THR A 35 7.53 10.22 20.45
C THR A 35 8.91 10.49 21.03
N ASN A 36 9.72 9.46 21.27
CA ASN A 36 11.15 9.62 21.54
C ASN A 36 11.93 9.79 20.22
N LYS A 37 12.47 10.99 19.97
CA LYS A 37 13.15 11.34 18.70
C LYS A 37 14.41 10.53 18.39
N ARG A 38 14.91 9.74 19.33
CA ARG A 38 16.05 8.82 19.14
C ARG A 38 15.62 7.41 18.78
N VAL A 39 14.30 7.11 18.86
CA VAL A 39 13.73 5.79 18.58
C VAL A 39 12.88 5.88 17.32
N TYR A 40 13.12 4.93 16.44
CA TYR A 40 12.39 4.78 15.17
C TYR A 40 11.70 3.42 15.13
N ALA A 41 10.63 3.31 14.36
CA ALA A 41 9.93 2.06 14.14
C ALA A 41 9.84 1.75 12.65
N ALA A 42 10.00 0.48 12.28
CA ALA A 42 9.89 -0.01 10.91
C ALA A 42 9.12 -1.32 10.85
N GLY A 43 8.37 -1.54 9.77
CA GLY A 43 7.56 -2.74 9.59
C GLY A 43 6.33 -2.75 10.48
N ASP A 44 5.88 -3.94 10.82
CA ASP A 44 4.60 -4.18 11.50
C ASP A 44 4.47 -3.44 12.83
N VAL A 45 5.56 -3.27 13.55
CA VAL A 45 5.58 -2.56 14.83
C VAL A 45 5.29 -1.05 14.71
N ALA A 46 5.50 -0.48 13.53
CA ALA A 46 5.18 0.93 13.25
C ALA A 46 3.67 1.17 13.03
N GLY A 47 2.86 0.12 13.11
CA GLY A 47 1.44 0.17 12.74
C GLY A 47 1.22 0.24 11.22
N GLY A 48 0.01 0.56 10.78
CA GLY A 48 -0.29 0.69 9.37
C GLY A 48 -0.41 -0.65 8.63
N ARG A 49 0.13 -0.70 7.41
CA ARG A 49 0.07 -1.89 6.55
C ARG A 49 1.17 -2.88 6.91
N GLN A 50 0.75 -4.08 7.31
CA GLN A 50 1.64 -5.13 7.80
C GLN A 50 2.03 -6.09 6.65
N PHE A 51 2.96 -5.65 5.80
CA PHE A 51 3.50 -6.41 4.68
C PHE A 51 5.04 -6.37 4.69
N THR A 52 5.68 -7.46 4.27
CA THR A 52 7.15 -7.55 4.19
C THR A 52 7.76 -6.44 3.33
N HIS A 53 7.16 -6.10 2.19
CA HIS A 53 7.65 -5.02 1.33
C HIS A 53 7.49 -3.64 1.97
N VAL A 54 6.49 -3.43 2.83
CA VAL A 54 6.35 -2.19 3.62
C VAL A 54 7.47 -2.07 4.64
N ALA A 55 7.85 -3.17 5.31
CA ALA A 55 8.99 -3.17 6.21
C ALA A 55 10.31 -2.78 5.50
N GLY A 56 10.56 -3.34 4.31
CA GLY A 56 11.70 -2.96 3.45
C GLY A 56 11.65 -1.49 3.01
N TYR A 57 10.47 -0.99 2.66
CA TYR A 57 10.27 0.43 2.34
C TYR A 57 10.55 1.34 3.54
N HIS A 58 10.06 0.99 4.73
CA HIS A 58 10.36 1.71 5.97
C HIS A 58 11.86 1.74 6.25
N ALA A 59 12.56 0.61 6.10
CA ALA A 59 14.01 0.54 6.26
C ALA A 59 14.73 1.51 5.29
N SER A 60 14.30 1.59 4.04
CA SER A 60 14.88 2.52 3.06
C SER A 60 14.69 3.99 3.45
N ILE A 61 13.53 4.35 4.03
CA ILE A 61 13.27 5.69 4.56
C ILE A 61 14.20 6.00 5.72
N LEU A 62 14.36 5.07 6.66
CA LEU A 62 15.22 5.26 7.83
C LEU A 62 16.69 5.42 7.43
N ILE A 63 17.19 4.59 6.51
CA ILE A 63 18.55 4.71 5.98
C ILE A 63 18.77 6.10 5.36
N ARG A 64 17.87 6.56 4.52
CA ARG A 64 17.96 7.89 3.91
C ARG A 64 17.97 9.00 4.95
N ASN A 65 17.07 8.93 5.94
CA ASN A 65 16.95 9.98 6.95
C ASN A 65 18.12 9.99 7.94
N ILE A 66 18.62 8.82 8.36
CA ILE A 66 19.60 8.69 9.44
C ILE A 66 21.03 8.77 8.89
N LEU A 67 21.35 7.95 7.88
CA LEU A 67 22.72 7.87 7.35
C LEU A 67 23.03 8.95 6.34
N PHE A 68 22.14 9.14 5.35
CA PHE A 68 22.39 10.08 4.26
C PHE A 68 21.85 11.49 4.54
N LYS A 69 21.15 11.71 5.65
CA LYS A 69 20.50 12.98 5.99
C LYS A 69 19.62 13.54 4.85
N ALA A 70 19.15 12.65 3.98
CA ALA A 70 18.29 12.96 2.84
C ALA A 70 16.81 12.87 3.26
N PRO A 71 16.07 13.99 3.35
CA PRO A 71 14.70 13.99 3.87
C PRO A 71 13.78 13.06 3.08
N SER A 72 13.29 12.02 3.71
CA SER A 72 12.36 11.05 3.13
C SER A 72 11.16 10.85 4.06
N LYS A 73 9.97 10.76 3.48
CA LYS A 73 8.70 10.60 4.21
C LYS A 73 8.02 9.30 3.83
N ASN A 74 7.36 8.70 4.80
CA ASN A 74 6.51 7.55 4.56
C ASN A 74 5.28 7.96 3.73
N LYS A 75 5.11 7.31 2.59
CA LYS A 75 3.97 7.42 1.69
C LYS A 75 3.27 6.06 1.59
N GLU A 76 2.97 5.48 2.72
CA GLU A 76 2.42 4.11 2.81
C GLU A 76 1.12 3.92 2.01
N HIS A 77 0.35 5.00 1.77
CA HIS A 77 -0.82 4.96 0.90
C HIS A 77 -0.46 4.54 -0.54
N LEU A 78 0.80 4.69 -0.95
CA LEU A 78 1.33 4.23 -2.25
C LEU A 78 1.88 2.79 -2.20
N ALA A 79 1.85 2.11 -1.06
CA ALA A 79 2.27 0.72 -0.98
C ALA A 79 1.19 -0.20 -1.60
N PRO A 80 1.53 -1.06 -2.57
CA PRO A 80 0.58 -2.01 -3.13
C PRO A 80 0.16 -3.04 -2.08
N ARG A 81 -1.01 -3.61 -2.23
CA ARG A 81 -1.54 -4.72 -1.42
C ARG A 81 -1.81 -5.89 -2.34
N VAL A 82 -1.28 -7.05 -2.00
CA VAL A 82 -1.56 -8.29 -2.73
C VAL A 82 -2.06 -9.34 -1.74
N THR A 83 -3.20 -9.94 -2.05
CA THR A 83 -3.72 -11.11 -1.35
C THR A 83 -3.52 -12.31 -2.27
N TYR A 84 -2.68 -13.24 -1.83
CA TYR A 84 -2.29 -14.44 -2.59
C TYR A 84 -3.33 -15.55 -2.45
N CYS A 85 -4.56 -15.25 -2.85
CA CYS A 85 -5.62 -16.24 -3.04
C CYS A 85 -5.63 -16.70 -4.51
N ASP A 86 -6.54 -17.57 -4.88
CA ASP A 86 -6.74 -18.02 -6.25
C ASP A 86 -8.20 -17.72 -6.66
N PRO A 87 -8.42 -16.77 -7.59
CA PRO A 87 -7.45 -15.87 -8.22
C PRO A 87 -6.87 -14.80 -7.26
N GLU A 88 -5.67 -14.30 -7.56
CA GLU A 88 -5.03 -13.22 -6.78
C GLU A 88 -5.86 -11.93 -6.80
N LEU A 89 -5.78 -11.18 -5.68
CA LEU A 89 -6.33 -9.83 -5.58
C LEU A 89 -5.21 -8.83 -5.26
N ALA A 90 -5.01 -7.87 -6.13
CA ALA A 90 -4.04 -6.79 -5.93
C ALA A 90 -4.72 -5.42 -5.97
N GLN A 91 -4.24 -4.48 -5.16
CA GLN A 91 -4.80 -3.12 -5.07
C GLN A 91 -3.73 -2.09 -4.72
N ILE A 92 -3.84 -0.89 -5.30
CA ILE A 92 -3.04 0.28 -5.00
C ILE A 92 -3.92 1.53 -4.96
N GLY A 93 -3.53 2.52 -4.15
CA GLY A 93 -4.23 3.80 -4.03
C GLY A 93 -5.60 3.66 -3.34
N LEU A 94 -6.53 4.52 -3.73
CA LEU A 94 -7.87 4.62 -3.15
C LEU A 94 -8.80 3.53 -3.68
N THR A 95 -9.67 3.03 -2.82
CA THR A 95 -10.87 2.29 -3.25
C THR A 95 -11.87 3.24 -3.90
N GLU A 96 -12.84 2.72 -4.63
CA GLU A 96 -13.89 3.55 -5.23
C GLU A 96 -14.65 4.36 -4.17
N ARG A 97 -14.94 3.76 -3.02
CA ARG A 97 -15.59 4.43 -1.90
C ARG A 97 -14.75 5.59 -1.38
N GLU A 98 -13.49 5.34 -1.05
CA GLU A 98 -12.56 6.37 -0.56
C GLU A 98 -12.34 7.49 -1.58
N ALA A 99 -12.24 7.13 -2.88
CA ALA A 99 -12.09 8.11 -3.94
C ALA A 99 -13.32 9.03 -4.04
N ARG A 100 -14.52 8.48 -3.96
CA ARG A 100 -15.77 9.27 -3.94
C ARG A 100 -15.89 10.15 -2.70
N GLU A 101 -15.48 9.63 -1.53
CA GLU A 101 -15.49 10.40 -0.29
C GLU A 101 -14.51 11.59 -0.32
N GLN A 102 -13.34 11.43 -0.96
CA GLN A 102 -12.27 12.44 -0.98
C GLN A 102 -12.36 13.41 -2.16
N HIS A 103 -12.81 12.94 -3.33
CA HIS A 103 -12.80 13.70 -4.59
C HIS A 103 -14.19 13.98 -5.16
N GLY A 104 -15.25 13.43 -4.54
CA GLY A 104 -16.63 13.55 -5.03
C GLY A 104 -16.85 12.66 -6.25
N GLU A 105 -17.06 13.27 -7.40
CA GLU A 105 -17.28 12.52 -8.64
C GLU A 105 -15.99 11.95 -9.19
N VAL A 106 -16.00 10.66 -9.52
CA VAL A 106 -14.85 9.92 -10.07
C VAL A 106 -15.30 9.06 -11.26
N LYS A 107 -14.37 8.81 -12.18
CA LYS A 107 -14.58 7.92 -13.31
C LYS A 107 -14.02 6.53 -12.99
N ILE A 108 -14.73 5.50 -13.42
CA ILE A 108 -14.36 4.09 -13.19
C ILE A 108 -14.24 3.40 -14.53
N ALA A 109 -13.03 2.95 -14.85
CA ALA A 109 -12.78 2.05 -15.98
C ALA A 109 -12.68 0.61 -15.47
N ARG A 110 -13.26 -0.33 -16.22
CA ARG A 110 -13.19 -1.77 -15.96
C ARG A 110 -12.85 -2.50 -17.25
N TRP A 111 -11.92 -3.43 -17.16
CA TRP A 111 -11.50 -4.27 -18.28
C TRP A 111 -11.46 -5.73 -17.83
N PRO A 112 -12.40 -6.58 -18.27
CA PRO A 112 -12.38 -7.99 -17.93
C PRO A 112 -11.28 -8.73 -18.70
N PHE A 113 -10.72 -9.77 -18.11
CA PHE A 113 -9.67 -10.59 -18.73
C PHE A 113 -10.18 -11.32 -19.97
N SER A 114 -11.47 -11.61 -20.05
CA SER A 114 -12.13 -12.15 -21.25
C SER A 114 -12.07 -11.24 -22.51
N GLN A 115 -11.58 -10.03 -22.38
CA GLN A 115 -11.32 -9.11 -23.50
C GLN A 115 -9.81 -8.92 -23.76
N ASN A 116 -8.97 -9.81 -23.21
CA ASN A 116 -7.52 -9.79 -23.39
C ASN A 116 -7.10 -11.03 -24.21
N ASP A 117 -6.49 -10.81 -25.37
CA ASP A 117 -6.08 -11.87 -26.29
C ASP A 117 -5.16 -12.92 -25.65
N ARG A 118 -4.29 -12.49 -24.75
CA ARG A 118 -3.39 -13.41 -24.04
C ARG A 118 -4.14 -14.29 -23.04
N ALA A 119 -5.10 -13.71 -22.29
CA ALA A 119 -5.93 -14.47 -21.37
C ALA A 119 -6.82 -15.48 -22.13
N GLU A 120 -7.35 -15.10 -23.29
CA GLU A 120 -8.09 -16.00 -24.18
C GLU A 120 -7.20 -17.14 -24.69
N ALA A 121 -5.99 -16.84 -25.14
CA ALA A 121 -5.06 -17.85 -25.62
C ALA A 121 -4.65 -18.84 -24.53
N GLU A 122 -4.53 -18.40 -23.29
CA GLU A 122 -4.22 -19.23 -22.13
C GLU A 122 -5.45 -19.90 -21.51
N ARG A 123 -6.66 -19.57 -21.96
CA ARG A 123 -7.95 -20.01 -21.38
C ARG A 123 -8.09 -19.66 -19.89
N ASP A 124 -7.50 -18.54 -19.49
CA ASP A 124 -7.52 -18.01 -18.13
C ASP A 124 -8.15 -16.61 -18.13
N THR A 125 -9.45 -16.59 -18.44
CA THR A 125 -10.22 -15.36 -18.65
C THR A 125 -10.91 -14.83 -17.38
N GLN A 126 -10.70 -15.51 -16.24
CA GLN A 126 -11.26 -15.09 -14.97
C GLN A 126 -10.43 -13.95 -14.39
N GLY A 127 -10.96 -12.74 -14.48
CA GLY A 127 -10.27 -11.60 -13.93
C GLY A 127 -10.84 -10.26 -14.38
N LEU A 128 -10.38 -9.22 -13.71
CA LEU A 128 -10.80 -7.84 -13.95
C LEU A 128 -9.71 -6.87 -13.55
N VAL A 129 -9.43 -5.91 -14.41
CA VAL A 129 -8.71 -4.68 -14.05
C VAL A 129 -9.74 -3.57 -13.82
N LYS A 130 -9.66 -2.89 -12.68
CA LYS A 130 -10.47 -1.72 -12.33
C LYS A 130 -9.57 -0.54 -12.05
N VAL A 131 -9.81 0.58 -12.71
CA VAL A 131 -9.05 1.81 -12.51
C VAL A 131 -9.99 2.94 -12.13
N ILE A 132 -9.57 3.75 -11.18
CA ILE A 132 -10.32 4.87 -10.63
C ILE A 132 -9.54 6.14 -10.94
N THR A 133 -10.19 7.12 -11.57
CA THR A 133 -9.59 8.41 -11.87
C THR A 133 -10.45 9.56 -11.37
N ASP A 134 -9.83 10.72 -11.21
CA ASP A 134 -10.56 11.98 -11.08
C ASP A 134 -11.19 12.39 -12.42
N ASN A 135 -11.92 13.49 -12.43
CA ASN A 135 -12.55 14.02 -13.65
C ASN A 135 -11.54 14.50 -14.71
N LYS A 136 -10.28 14.74 -14.30
CA LYS A 136 -9.16 15.17 -15.17
C LYS A 136 -8.34 14.00 -15.71
N GLY A 137 -8.68 12.76 -15.32
CA GLY A 137 -8.01 11.54 -15.73
C GLY A 137 -6.84 11.10 -14.85
N HIS A 138 -6.51 11.80 -13.74
CA HIS A 138 -5.43 11.35 -12.86
C HIS A 138 -5.83 10.05 -12.16
N VAL A 139 -4.93 9.09 -12.16
CA VAL A 139 -5.16 7.79 -11.51
C VAL A 139 -5.13 7.94 -10.00
N LEU A 140 -6.25 7.64 -9.35
CA LEU A 140 -6.41 7.69 -7.89
C LEU A 140 -6.26 6.32 -7.23
N GLY A 141 -6.61 5.27 -7.94
CA GLY A 141 -6.54 3.91 -7.47
C GLY A 141 -6.71 2.88 -8.58
N ALA A 142 -6.19 1.69 -8.34
CA ALA A 142 -6.38 0.55 -9.22
C ALA A 142 -6.51 -0.75 -8.42
N GLY A 143 -7.27 -1.67 -8.96
CA GLY A 143 -7.42 -3.03 -8.44
C GLY A 143 -7.40 -4.03 -9.58
N VAL A 144 -6.78 -5.17 -9.34
CA VAL A 144 -6.70 -6.29 -10.28
C VAL A 144 -7.12 -7.55 -9.54
N VAL A 145 -8.00 -8.32 -10.14
CA VAL A 145 -8.34 -9.69 -9.72
C VAL A 145 -8.00 -10.60 -10.87
N GLY A 146 -7.23 -11.64 -10.65
CA GLY A 146 -6.85 -12.59 -11.67
C GLY A 146 -5.44 -13.11 -11.47
N ARG A 147 -5.02 -14.01 -12.34
CA ARG A 147 -3.67 -14.56 -12.34
C ARG A 147 -2.62 -13.48 -12.52
N GLY A 148 -1.61 -13.48 -11.65
CA GLY A 148 -0.52 -12.50 -11.71
C GLY A 148 -0.95 -11.07 -11.38
N ALA A 149 -2.04 -10.89 -10.62
CA ALA A 149 -2.59 -9.57 -10.29
C ALA A 149 -1.54 -8.66 -9.63
N GLY A 150 -0.64 -9.22 -8.82
CA GLY A 150 0.46 -8.48 -8.19
C GLY A 150 1.42 -7.86 -9.22
N ASP A 151 1.76 -8.59 -10.27
CA ASP A 151 2.64 -8.11 -11.34
C ASP A 151 1.91 -7.09 -12.22
N LEU A 152 0.66 -7.35 -12.57
CA LEU A 152 -0.17 -6.44 -13.37
C LEU A 152 -0.48 -5.12 -12.66
N LEU A 153 -0.29 -5.05 -11.36
CA LEU A 153 -0.49 -3.82 -10.59
C LEU A 153 0.65 -2.80 -10.76
N GLN A 154 1.86 -3.23 -11.16
CA GLN A 154 3.05 -2.37 -11.18
C GLN A 154 2.91 -1.09 -12.03
N PRO A 155 2.34 -1.10 -13.25
CA PRO A 155 2.11 0.12 -14.01
C PRO A 155 1.24 1.15 -13.26
N TRP A 156 0.27 0.68 -12.48
CA TRP A 156 -0.63 1.52 -11.70
C TRP A 156 0.05 2.13 -10.48
N VAL A 157 1.00 1.41 -9.87
CA VAL A 157 1.86 1.97 -8.82
C VAL A 157 2.65 3.15 -9.36
N LEU A 158 3.24 3.01 -10.56
CA LEU A 158 3.96 4.08 -11.23
C LEU A 158 3.01 5.24 -11.58
N ALA A 159 1.87 4.95 -12.15
CA ALA A 159 0.89 5.97 -12.55
C ALA A 159 0.45 6.84 -11.37
N ILE A 160 0.10 6.23 -10.24
CA ILE A 160 -0.32 6.96 -9.03
C ILE A 160 0.85 7.71 -8.41
N SER A 161 2.03 7.09 -8.28
CA SER A 161 3.21 7.74 -7.66
C SER A 161 3.71 8.95 -8.45
N SER A 162 3.52 8.94 -9.78
CA SER A 162 3.94 9.99 -10.71
C SER A 162 2.78 10.91 -11.14
N ASN A 163 1.60 10.76 -10.55
CA ASN A 163 0.41 11.55 -10.87
C ASN A 163 0.05 11.55 -12.36
N LEU A 164 0.15 10.38 -13.00
CA LEU A 164 -0.14 10.25 -14.43
C LEU A 164 -1.65 10.28 -14.71
N LYS A 165 -1.97 10.62 -15.95
CA LYS A 165 -3.33 10.59 -16.50
C LYS A 165 -3.50 9.44 -17.48
N ILE A 166 -4.72 8.93 -17.57
CA ILE A 166 -5.18 8.00 -18.61
C ILE A 166 -6.42 8.55 -19.31
#